data_b26b855f8157063b2eaeee28ea48105a
#
_entry.id   b26b855f8157063b2eaeee28ea48105a
#
_cell.length_a   1.000
_cell.length_b   1.000
_cell.length_c   1.000
_cell.angle_alpha   90.00
_cell.angle_beta   90.00
_cell.angle_gamma   90.00
#
_symmetry.space_group_name_H-M   'P 1'
#
loop_
_entity.id
_entity.type
_entity.pdbx_description
1 polymer ?
#
loop_
_entity_poly.entity_id
_entity_poly.type
_entity_poly.pdbx_seq_one_letter_code
_entity_poly.pdbx_strand_id
1 'polypeptide(L)'
;MSMLALDVEKRLGDFALAARFETAGGVTALFGASGAGKTTLVNMIAGLIAPDRGRIRLDQTVLFDSAARIDVPVHRRRIGYVFQEGRLFPHLSVAANLDYGRRMCGLARDGAETARILDLLDIGHLLDRRPGKLSGGERQRVAFGRALLMRPRLLLLDEPLASLDAPRKREILPYLEKLRDEVPMVYVSHHAPELKRIATSVVLLDAGRVAATGGIEVLDAATAELMG
;
A
#
# COMPACT_ATOMS: atom_id res chain seq x y z
N MET A 1 7.86 -7.24 -15.22
CA MET A 1 7.71 -6.67 -13.87
C MET A 1 6.89 -5.40 -13.98
N SER A 2 5.90 -5.22 -13.09
CA SER A 2 5.06 -4.01 -13.12
C SER A 2 5.85 -2.80 -12.65
N MET A 3 5.75 -1.69 -13.37
CA MET A 3 6.45 -0.45 -13.09
C MET A 3 5.44 0.67 -12.78
N LEU A 4 5.60 1.30 -11.63
CA LEU A 4 4.90 2.53 -11.28
C LEU A 4 5.80 3.71 -11.64
N ALA A 5 5.31 4.63 -12.46
CA ALA A 5 5.96 5.88 -12.77
C ALA A 5 5.02 7.04 -12.41
N LEU A 6 5.53 8.03 -11.71
CA LEU A 6 4.77 9.21 -11.36
C LEU A 6 5.61 10.48 -11.44
N ASP A 7 4.95 11.55 -11.82
CA ASP A 7 5.44 12.93 -11.79
C ASP A 7 4.21 13.79 -11.50
N VAL A 8 4.04 14.21 -10.24
CA VAL A 8 2.80 14.82 -9.75
C VAL A 8 3.06 15.98 -8.81
N GLU A 9 2.14 16.95 -8.87
CA GLU A 9 2.08 18.07 -7.95
C GLU A 9 0.72 18.14 -7.28
N LYS A 10 0.70 18.49 -5.99
CA LYS A 10 -0.51 18.69 -5.19
C LYS A 10 -0.30 19.76 -4.14
N ARG A 11 -1.25 20.69 -4.06
CA ARG A 11 -1.30 21.67 -2.97
C ARG A 11 -2.45 21.35 -2.01
N LEU A 12 -2.15 21.37 -0.72
CA LEU A 12 -3.10 21.12 0.36
C LEU A 12 -2.92 22.22 1.41
N GLY A 13 -3.67 23.32 1.28
CA GLY A 13 -3.46 24.53 2.08
C GLY A 13 -2.06 25.09 1.84
N ASP A 14 -1.27 25.20 2.92
CA ASP A 14 0.12 25.67 2.87
C ASP A 14 1.13 24.59 2.48
N PHE A 15 0.74 23.32 2.53
CA PHE A 15 1.60 22.19 2.15
C PHE A 15 1.58 21.99 0.64
N ALA A 16 2.77 21.89 0.02
CA ALA A 16 2.94 21.58 -1.38
C ALA A 16 3.73 20.27 -1.54
N LEU A 17 3.16 19.33 -2.29
CA LEU A 17 3.82 18.09 -2.65
C LEU A 17 4.19 18.12 -4.12
N ALA A 18 5.46 17.81 -4.44
CA ALA A 18 5.96 17.62 -5.78
C ALA A 18 6.86 16.36 -5.78
N ALA A 19 6.39 15.29 -6.40
CA ALA A 19 7.08 14.01 -6.36
C ALA A 19 7.24 13.43 -7.76
N ARG A 20 8.48 13.04 -8.09
CA ARG A 20 8.82 12.36 -9.33
C ARG A 20 9.72 11.19 -9.04
N PHE A 21 9.27 9.98 -9.38
CA PHE A 21 10.08 8.76 -9.33
C PHE A 21 9.47 7.64 -10.18
N GLU A 22 10.26 6.60 -10.40
CA GLU A 22 9.85 5.35 -11.03
C GLU A 22 10.28 4.17 -10.18
N THR A 23 9.52 3.08 -10.22
CA THR A 23 9.83 1.83 -9.52
C THR A 23 10.05 0.72 -10.54
N ALA A 24 10.94 -0.20 -10.23
CA ALA A 24 11.24 -1.35 -11.11
C ALA A 24 10.49 -2.64 -10.68
N GLY A 25 9.40 -2.54 -9.94
CA GLY A 25 8.73 -3.67 -9.29
C GLY A 25 9.26 -3.93 -7.88
N GLY A 26 8.93 -5.10 -7.30
CA GLY A 26 9.30 -5.41 -5.92
C GLY A 26 8.62 -4.53 -4.88
N VAL A 27 9.32 -4.18 -3.81
CA VAL A 27 8.82 -3.31 -2.74
C VAL A 27 9.54 -1.96 -2.77
N THR A 28 8.81 -0.91 -3.09
CA THR A 28 9.31 0.47 -2.96
C THR A 28 8.91 1.02 -1.59
N ALA A 29 9.90 1.23 -0.73
CA ALA A 29 9.69 1.90 0.55
C ALA A 29 9.53 3.40 0.35
N LEU A 30 8.46 3.99 0.91
CA LEU A 30 8.34 5.44 1.10
C LEU A 30 8.74 5.78 2.53
N PHE A 31 9.90 6.42 2.69
CA PHE A 31 10.46 6.82 3.98
C PHE A 31 10.49 8.35 4.11
N GLY A 32 10.54 8.87 5.33
CA GLY A 32 10.60 10.30 5.62
C GLY A 32 9.87 10.66 6.90
N ALA A 33 10.05 11.88 7.37
CA ALA A 33 9.44 12.40 8.59
C ALA A 33 7.89 12.37 8.55
N SER A 34 7.27 12.44 9.71
CA SER A 34 5.81 12.66 9.79
C SER A 34 5.46 13.97 9.09
N GLY A 35 4.39 13.98 8.30
CA GLY A 35 4.00 15.17 7.52
C GLY A 35 4.76 15.36 6.20
N ALA A 36 5.76 14.54 5.86
CA ALA A 36 6.50 14.65 4.59
C ALA A 36 5.64 14.41 3.32
N GLY A 37 4.39 13.95 3.45
CA GLY A 37 3.48 13.77 2.32
C GLY A 37 3.31 12.32 1.85
N LYS A 38 3.87 11.34 2.56
CA LYS A 38 3.81 9.90 2.19
C LYS A 38 2.38 9.40 1.97
N THR A 39 1.48 9.57 2.92
CA THR A 39 0.07 9.16 2.82
C THR A 39 -0.66 9.93 1.71
N THR A 40 -0.36 11.22 1.51
CA THR A 40 -0.93 12.00 0.39
C THR A 40 -0.52 11.41 -0.95
N LEU A 41 0.74 11.05 -1.11
CA LEU A 41 1.26 10.43 -2.32
C LEU A 41 0.61 9.07 -2.60
N VAL A 42 0.52 8.22 -1.57
CA VAL A 42 -0.17 6.91 -1.67
C VAL A 42 -1.65 7.10 -2.04
N ASN A 43 -2.33 8.09 -1.46
CA ASN A 43 -3.72 8.42 -1.79
C ASN A 43 -3.89 8.91 -3.24
N MET A 44 -2.93 9.64 -3.78
CA MET A 44 -2.94 10.03 -5.20
C MET A 44 -2.76 8.81 -6.12
N ILE A 45 -1.86 7.90 -5.80
CA ILE A 45 -1.68 6.65 -6.55
C ILE A 45 -2.96 5.81 -6.51
N ALA A 46 -3.60 5.71 -5.35
CA ALA A 46 -4.88 5.01 -5.18
C ALA A 46 -6.05 5.67 -5.93
N GLY A 47 -5.96 6.97 -6.23
CA GLY A 47 -7.05 7.77 -6.82
C GLY A 47 -8.05 8.31 -5.80
N LEU A 48 -7.69 8.33 -4.52
CA LEU A 48 -8.49 8.91 -3.45
C LEU A 48 -8.34 10.44 -3.39
N ILE A 49 -7.22 10.95 -3.88
CA ILE A 49 -6.93 12.36 -4.05
C ILE A 49 -6.43 12.54 -5.49
N ALA A 50 -7.01 13.47 -6.24
CA ALA A 50 -6.49 13.82 -7.56
C ALA A 50 -5.28 14.78 -7.41
N PRO A 51 -4.16 14.53 -8.11
CA PRO A 51 -3.11 15.53 -8.28
C PRO A 51 -3.65 16.80 -8.94
N ASP A 52 -3.03 17.96 -8.69
CA ASP A 52 -3.38 19.19 -9.39
C ASP A 52 -2.77 19.21 -10.78
N ARG A 53 -1.55 18.64 -10.92
CA ARG A 53 -0.83 18.49 -12.18
C ARG A 53 -0.04 17.19 -12.22
N GLY A 54 0.29 16.76 -13.43
CA GLY A 54 1.23 15.69 -13.67
C GLY A 54 0.59 14.41 -14.19
N ARG A 55 1.30 13.30 -14.00
CA ARG A 55 0.94 11.99 -14.54
C ARG A 55 1.27 10.86 -13.58
N ILE A 56 0.39 9.85 -13.53
CA ILE A 56 0.60 8.58 -12.83
C ILE A 56 0.38 7.46 -13.84
N ARG A 57 1.34 6.55 -13.97
CA ARG A 57 1.27 5.38 -14.85
C ARG A 57 1.62 4.11 -14.06
N LEU A 58 0.86 3.08 -14.28
CA LEU A 58 1.15 1.72 -13.81
C LEU A 58 1.26 0.81 -15.03
N ASP A 59 2.45 0.28 -15.28
CA ASP A 59 2.81 -0.41 -16.53
C ASP A 59 2.54 0.46 -17.76
N GLN A 60 1.73 -0.04 -18.69
CA GLN A 60 1.29 0.71 -19.88
C GLN A 60 0.00 1.52 -19.63
N THR A 61 -0.59 1.43 -18.45
CA THR A 61 -1.87 2.08 -18.14
C THR A 61 -1.64 3.43 -17.48
N VAL A 62 -2.13 4.51 -18.11
CA VAL A 62 -2.20 5.84 -17.49
C VAL A 62 -3.36 5.85 -16.51
N LEU A 63 -3.07 6.06 -15.23
CA LEU A 63 -4.07 6.16 -14.16
C LEU A 63 -4.55 7.60 -13.95
N PHE A 64 -3.65 8.57 -14.15
CA PHE A 64 -3.94 9.99 -14.09
C PHE A 64 -3.04 10.73 -15.08
N ASP A 65 -3.60 11.73 -15.76
CA ASP A 65 -2.86 12.66 -16.61
C ASP A 65 -3.65 13.98 -16.72
N SER A 66 -3.13 15.04 -16.10
CA SER A 66 -3.80 16.35 -16.09
C SER A 66 -3.90 17.01 -17.47
N ALA A 67 -2.89 16.80 -18.32
CA ALA A 67 -2.87 17.37 -19.68
C ALA A 67 -3.85 16.63 -20.61
N ALA A 68 -3.92 15.31 -20.50
CA ALA A 68 -4.84 14.48 -21.28
C ALA A 68 -6.24 14.38 -20.65
N ARG A 69 -6.49 14.98 -19.49
CA ARG A 69 -7.73 14.90 -18.72
C ARG A 69 -8.14 13.47 -18.41
N ILE A 70 -7.18 12.62 -18.07
CA ILE A 70 -7.39 11.24 -17.65
C ILE A 70 -7.39 11.18 -16.12
N ASP A 71 -8.44 10.64 -15.55
CA ASP A 71 -8.50 10.26 -14.12
C ASP A 71 -9.28 8.96 -13.98
N VAL A 72 -8.55 7.85 -13.89
CA VAL A 72 -9.14 6.52 -13.77
C VAL A 72 -9.78 6.38 -12.39
N PRO A 73 -11.08 6.07 -12.29
CA PRO A 73 -11.76 5.88 -11.02
C PRO A 73 -11.10 4.79 -10.17
N VAL A 74 -11.10 4.95 -8.84
CA VAL A 74 -10.45 4.05 -7.85
C VAL A 74 -10.73 2.57 -8.14
N HIS A 75 -12.01 2.19 -8.34
CA HIS A 75 -12.43 0.81 -8.55
C HIS A 75 -11.91 0.19 -9.87
N ARG A 76 -11.46 1.01 -10.82
CA ARG A 76 -10.88 0.56 -12.10
C ARG A 76 -9.35 0.49 -12.08
N ARG A 77 -8.69 1.07 -11.06
CA ARG A 77 -7.21 1.05 -10.95
C ARG A 77 -6.67 -0.33 -10.59
N ARG A 78 -7.47 -1.22 -10.02
CA ARG A 78 -7.07 -2.54 -9.51
C ARG A 78 -5.87 -2.46 -8.56
N ILE A 79 -5.93 -1.51 -7.64
CA ILE A 79 -4.93 -1.27 -6.60
C ILE A 79 -5.49 -1.77 -5.28
N GLY A 80 -4.76 -2.68 -4.64
CA GLY A 80 -5.05 -3.10 -3.27
C GLY A 80 -4.51 -2.06 -2.29
N TYR A 81 -5.33 -1.60 -1.33
CA TYR A 81 -4.89 -0.65 -0.33
C TYR A 81 -5.15 -1.16 1.08
N VAL A 82 -4.08 -1.28 1.85
CA VAL A 82 -4.11 -1.56 3.29
C VAL A 82 -3.81 -0.27 4.02
N PHE A 83 -4.83 0.31 4.63
CA PHE A 83 -4.74 1.53 5.43
C PHE A 83 -4.20 1.23 6.83
N GLN A 84 -3.61 2.21 7.47
CA GLN A 84 -3.13 2.12 8.85
C GLN A 84 -4.21 1.65 9.83
N GLU A 85 -5.47 2.07 9.66
CA GLU A 85 -6.60 1.69 10.51
C GLU A 85 -7.43 0.51 9.98
N GLY A 86 -6.96 -0.18 8.92
CA GLY A 86 -7.65 -1.31 8.30
C GLY A 86 -8.90 -0.95 7.48
N ARG A 87 -9.69 0.05 7.86
CA ARG A 87 -10.89 0.59 7.17
C ARG A 87 -11.80 -0.47 6.57
N LEU A 88 -12.24 -1.40 7.39
CA LEU A 88 -13.22 -2.41 6.99
C LEU A 88 -14.63 -1.81 6.87
N PHE A 89 -15.48 -2.40 6.03
CA PHE A 89 -16.90 -2.04 5.93
C PHE A 89 -17.64 -2.50 7.19
N PRO A 90 -18.10 -1.61 8.07
CA PRO A 90 -18.60 -1.97 9.39
C PRO A 90 -19.93 -2.76 9.35
N HIS A 91 -20.71 -2.59 8.29
CA HIS A 91 -21.99 -3.26 8.07
C HIS A 91 -21.86 -4.66 7.46
N LEU A 92 -20.68 -5.03 6.96
CA LEU A 92 -20.40 -6.34 6.36
C LEU A 92 -19.72 -7.26 7.36
N SER A 93 -19.94 -8.58 7.24
CA SER A 93 -19.13 -9.59 7.92
C SER A 93 -17.69 -9.61 7.39
N VAL A 94 -16.79 -10.30 8.09
CA VAL A 94 -15.41 -10.53 7.62
C VAL A 94 -15.43 -11.23 6.25
N ALA A 95 -16.20 -12.29 6.08
CA ALA A 95 -16.35 -12.98 4.80
C ALA A 95 -16.77 -12.03 3.67
N ALA A 96 -17.75 -11.18 3.92
CA ALA A 96 -18.22 -10.20 2.93
C ALA A 96 -17.19 -9.08 2.65
N ASN A 97 -16.43 -8.65 3.66
CA ASN A 97 -15.31 -7.72 3.48
C ASN A 97 -14.22 -8.32 2.58
N LEU A 98 -13.83 -9.57 2.82
CA LEU A 98 -12.82 -10.28 2.04
C LEU A 98 -13.26 -10.45 0.58
N ASP A 99 -14.53 -10.75 0.36
CA ASP A 99 -15.08 -10.98 -0.99
C ASP A 99 -15.37 -9.69 -1.77
N TYR A 100 -15.44 -8.55 -1.08
CA TYR A 100 -15.89 -7.27 -1.66
C TYR A 100 -15.04 -6.84 -2.86
N GLY A 101 -13.72 -6.74 -2.69
CA GLY A 101 -12.81 -6.27 -3.74
C GLY A 101 -12.84 -7.17 -4.98
N ARG A 102 -12.84 -8.48 -4.77
CA ARG A 102 -12.95 -9.49 -5.82
C ARG A 102 -14.24 -9.31 -6.64
N ARG A 103 -15.38 -9.17 -5.97
CA ARG A 103 -16.69 -8.95 -6.62
C ARG A 103 -16.73 -7.67 -7.42
N MET A 104 -16.20 -6.57 -6.89
CA MET A 104 -16.12 -5.29 -7.60
C MET A 104 -15.23 -5.35 -8.84
N CYS A 105 -14.22 -6.23 -8.85
CA CYS A 105 -13.36 -6.47 -10.00
C CYS A 105 -13.94 -7.52 -10.98
N GLY A 106 -15.11 -8.08 -10.72
CA GLY A 106 -15.72 -9.12 -11.57
C GLY A 106 -14.94 -10.45 -11.58
N LEU A 107 -14.12 -10.73 -10.57
CA LEU A 107 -13.28 -11.92 -10.50
C LEU A 107 -14.08 -13.12 -9.95
N ALA A 108 -13.92 -14.30 -10.57
CA ALA A 108 -14.45 -15.55 -10.06
C ALA A 108 -13.83 -15.92 -8.70
N ARG A 109 -14.58 -16.63 -7.85
CA ARG A 109 -14.07 -17.09 -6.56
C ARG A 109 -13.05 -18.21 -6.80
N ASP A 110 -11.87 -18.01 -6.22
CA ASP A 110 -10.84 -19.03 -6.15
C ASP A 110 -10.80 -19.59 -4.73
N GLY A 111 -11.27 -20.82 -4.55
CA GLY A 111 -11.37 -21.44 -3.23
C GLY A 111 -10.00 -21.76 -2.64
N ALA A 112 -9.05 -22.20 -3.47
CA ALA A 112 -7.71 -22.57 -3.02
C ALA A 112 -6.94 -21.33 -2.56
N GLU A 113 -6.97 -20.26 -3.35
CA GLU A 113 -6.31 -19.00 -2.98
C GLU A 113 -6.97 -18.36 -1.75
N THR A 114 -8.30 -18.43 -1.65
CA THR A 114 -9.02 -17.94 -0.48
C THR A 114 -8.59 -18.71 0.78
N ALA A 115 -8.55 -20.03 0.74
CA ALA A 115 -8.11 -20.85 1.86
C ALA A 115 -6.67 -20.53 2.26
N ARG A 116 -5.75 -20.43 1.29
CA ARG A 116 -4.35 -20.05 1.52
C ARG A 116 -4.21 -18.71 2.26
N ILE A 117 -4.99 -17.69 1.85
CA ILE A 117 -4.94 -16.37 2.49
C ILE A 117 -5.58 -16.40 3.88
N LEU A 118 -6.66 -17.15 4.09
CA LEU A 118 -7.30 -17.31 5.40
C LEU A 118 -6.36 -17.96 6.40
N ASP A 119 -5.68 -19.03 6.00
CA ASP A 119 -4.72 -19.74 6.86
C ASP A 119 -3.50 -18.88 7.18
N LEU A 120 -2.91 -18.24 6.15
CA LEU A 120 -1.76 -17.38 6.31
C LEU A 120 -2.00 -16.24 7.30
N LEU A 121 -3.17 -15.59 7.20
CA LEU A 121 -3.53 -14.45 8.03
C LEU A 121 -4.21 -14.87 9.34
N ASP A 122 -4.44 -16.16 9.55
CA ASP A 122 -5.15 -16.71 10.72
C ASP A 122 -6.48 -15.97 10.98
N ILE A 123 -7.30 -15.87 9.91
CA ILE A 123 -8.60 -15.15 9.97
C ILE A 123 -9.80 -16.03 9.63
N GLY A 124 -9.60 -17.32 9.37
CA GLY A 124 -10.68 -18.25 9.02
C GLY A 124 -11.77 -18.36 10.10
N HIS A 125 -11.38 -18.31 11.37
CA HIS A 125 -12.28 -18.36 12.53
C HIS A 125 -13.07 -17.05 12.77
N LEU A 126 -12.79 -16.00 11.98
CA LEU A 126 -13.41 -14.67 12.10
C LEU A 126 -14.51 -14.41 11.08
N LEU A 127 -14.72 -15.30 10.09
CA LEU A 127 -15.52 -15.04 8.88
C LEU A 127 -16.92 -14.51 9.15
N ASP A 128 -17.59 -15.01 10.19
CA ASP A 128 -18.96 -14.62 10.58
C ASP A 128 -19.01 -13.36 11.45
N ARG A 129 -17.86 -12.89 11.94
CA ARG A 129 -17.81 -11.69 12.80
C ARG A 129 -17.98 -10.41 11.96
N ARG A 130 -18.38 -9.34 12.64
CA ARG A 130 -18.37 -7.97 12.09
C ARG A 130 -17.14 -7.21 12.61
N PRO A 131 -16.64 -6.19 11.86
CA PRO A 131 -15.44 -5.43 12.23
C PRO A 131 -15.44 -4.86 13.65
N GLY A 132 -16.59 -4.45 14.18
CA GLY A 132 -16.71 -3.93 15.55
C GLY A 132 -16.41 -4.97 16.66
N LYS A 133 -16.39 -6.27 16.32
CA LYS A 133 -16.06 -7.36 17.24
C LYS A 133 -14.62 -7.89 17.08
N LEU A 134 -13.79 -7.19 16.30
CA LEU A 134 -12.41 -7.56 16.02
C LEU A 134 -11.44 -6.69 16.84
N SER A 135 -10.34 -7.28 17.28
CA SER A 135 -9.17 -6.53 17.78
C SER A 135 -8.53 -5.70 16.66
N GLY A 136 -7.64 -4.77 17.02
CA GLY A 136 -6.90 -3.96 16.03
C GLY A 136 -6.11 -4.83 15.04
N GLY A 137 -5.38 -5.83 15.56
CA GLY A 137 -4.60 -6.76 14.75
C GLY A 137 -5.47 -7.64 13.85
N GLU A 138 -6.61 -8.16 14.35
CA GLU A 138 -7.57 -8.91 13.52
C GLU A 138 -8.14 -8.05 12.38
N ARG A 139 -8.53 -6.79 12.67
CA ARG A 139 -8.97 -5.86 11.63
C ARG A 139 -7.92 -5.65 10.55
N GLN A 140 -6.67 -5.50 10.96
CA GLN A 140 -5.56 -5.28 10.03
C GLN A 140 -5.33 -6.52 9.14
N ARG A 141 -5.32 -7.73 9.72
CA ARG A 141 -5.19 -8.97 8.94
C ARG A 141 -6.34 -9.17 7.96
N VAL A 142 -7.58 -8.87 8.36
CA VAL A 142 -8.73 -8.90 7.44
C VAL A 142 -8.58 -7.87 6.32
N ALA A 143 -8.05 -6.66 6.59
CA ALA A 143 -7.77 -5.67 5.57
C ALA A 143 -6.72 -6.14 4.56
N PHE A 144 -5.67 -6.82 5.01
CA PHE A 144 -4.71 -7.50 4.13
C PHE A 144 -5.40 -8.54 3.24
N GLY A 145 -6.18 -9.45 3.83
CA GLY A 145 -6.91 -10.48 3.09
C GLY A 145 -7.81 -9.87 2.01
N ARG A 146 -8.54 -8.80 2.33
CA ARG A 146 -9.39 -8.07 1.38
C ARG A 146 -8.58 -7.50 0.21
N ALA A 147 -7.43 -6.91 0.50
CA ALA A 147 -6.57 -6.31 -0.52
C ALA A 147 -5.93 -7.37 -1.44
N LEU A 148 -5.55 -8.52 -0.91
CA LEU A 148 -4.93 -9.61 -1.66
C LEU A 148 -5.94 -10.35 -2.54
N LEU A 149 -7.12 -10.67 -2.00
CA LEU A 149 -8.15 -11.44 -2.72
C LEU A 149 -8.72 -10.74 -3.95
N MET A 150 -8.52 -9.43 -4.10
CA MET A 150 -8.88 -8.72 -5.33
C MET A 150 -7.84 -8.88 -6.46
N ARG A 151 -6.76 -9.64 -6.25
CA ARG A 151 -5.64 -9.81 -7.19
C ARG A 151 -5.16 -8.47 -7.75
N PRO A 152 -4.58 -7.62 -6.91
CA PRO A 152 -4.19 -6.27 -7.30
C PRO A 152 -3.01 -6.27 -8.27
N ARG A 153 -2.90 -5.24 -9.11
CA ARG A 153 -1.73 -4.96 -9.95
C ARG A 153 -0.64 -4.21 -9.18
N LEU A 154 -1.01 -3.55 -8.11
CA LEU A 154 -0.14 -2.82 -7.19
C LEU A 154 -0.76 -2.90 -5.79
N LEU A 155 0.06 -3.11 -4.78
CA LEU A 155 -0.35 -3.10 -3.38
C LEU A 155 0.20 -1.84 -2.69
N LEU A 156 -0.67 -1.05 -2.10
CA LEU A 156 -0.33 0.11 -1.29
C LEU A 156 -0.49 -0.26 0.18
N LEU A 157 0.56 -0.11 0.95
CA LEU A 157 0.65 -0.51 2.35
C LEU A 157 1.04 0.72 3.18
N ASP A 158 0.08 1.32 3.88
CA ASP A 158 0.32 2.51 4.70
C ASP A 158 0.36 2.11 6.18
N GLU A 159 1.56 2.05 6.75
CA GLU A 159 1.86 1.57 8.12
C GLU A 159 1.17 0.22 8.45
N PRO A 160 1.29 -0.79 7.56
CA PRO A 160 0.39 -1.95 7.59
C PRO A 160 0.60 -2.86 8.80
N LEU A 161 1.75 -2.80 9.45
CA LEU A 161 2.09 -3.64 10.59
C LEU A 161 2.11 -2.88 11.92
N ALA A 162 1.78 -1.58 11.94
CA ALA A 162 1.89 -0.74 13.14
C ALA A 162 1.05 -1.25 14.32
N SER A 163 -0.13 -1.83 14.05
CA SER A 163 -1.05 -2.36 15.08
C SER A 163 -0.84 -3.83 15.42
N LEU A 164 0.21 -4.49 14.88
CA LEU A 164 0.50 -5.88 15.12
C LEU A 164 1.61 -6.07 16.17
N ASP A 165 1.48 -7.12 16.98
CA ASP A 165 2.53 -7.57 17.90
C ASP A 165 3.71 -8.22 17.15
N ALA A 166 4.84 -8.37 17.84
CA ALA A 166 6.05 -8.92 17.26
C ALA A 166 5.92 -10.35 16.72
N PRO A 167 5.18 -11.29 17.38
CA PRO A 167 4.90 -12.59 16.78
C PRO A 167 4.19 -12.50 15.43
N ARG A 168 3.13 -11.70 15.32
CA ARG A 168 2.35 -11.55 14.08
C ARG A 168 3.13 -10.85 12.98
N LYS A 169 3.95 -9.86 13.32
CA LYS A 169 4.88 -9.26 12.34
C LYS A 169 5.82 -10.30 11.74
N ARG A 170 6.36 -11.22 12.57
CA ARG A 170 7.24 -12.29 12.10
C ARG A 170 6.57 -13.30 11.18
N GLU A 171 5.27 -13.49 11.29
CA GLU A 171 4.49 -14.35 10.40
C GLU A 171 4.19 -13.68 9.04
N ILE A 172 3.84 -12.39 9.06
CA ILE A 172 3.41 -11.66 7.86
C ILE A 172 4.60 -11.20 6.99
N LEU A 173 5.71 -10.76 7.61
CA LEU A 173 6.86 -10.27 6.86
C LEU A 173 7.41 -11.27 5.83
N PRO A 174 7.65 -12.56 6.15
CA PRO A 174 8.13 -13.54 5.17
C PRO A 174 7.14 -13.76 4.00
N TYR A 175 5.86 -13.53 4.26
CA TYR A 175 4.86 -13.60 3.20
C TYR A 175 4.95 -12.40 2.26
N LEU A 176 5.10 -11.18 2.80
CA LEU A 176 5.30 -9.99 1.98
C LEU A 176 6.60 -10.09 1.17
N GLU A 177 7.64 -10.71 1.74
CA GLU A 177 8.90 -11.02 1.02
C GLU A 177 8.66 -11.91 -0.21
N LYS A 178 7.84 -12.94 -0.08
CA LYS A 178 7.49 -13.83 -1.20
C LYS A 178 6.57 -13.13 -2.20
N LEU A 179 5.59 -12.38 -1.71
CA LEU A 179 4.61 -11.70 -2.53
C LEU A 179 5.22 -10.57 -3.39
N ARG A 180 6.35 -9.98 -2.98
CA ARG A 180 7.03 -8.91 -3.72
C ARG A 180 7.44 -9.29 -5.14
N ASP A 181 7.66 -10.59 -5.37
CA ASP A 181 8.04 -11.11 -6.69
C ASP A 181 6.82 -11.30 -7.61
N GLU A 182 5.62 -11.37 -7.02
CA GLU A 182 4.35 -11.56 -7.73
C GLU A 182 3.62 -10.23 -7.94
N VAL A 183 3.61 -9.35 -6.92
CA VAL A 183 2.87 -8.08 -6.94
C VAL A 183 3.76 -6.95 -6.45
N PRO A 184 3.96 -5.88 -7.25
CA PRO A 184 4.70 -4.71 -6.82
C PRO A 184 4.00 -4.03 -5.65
N MET A 185 4.78 -3.47 -4.73
CA MET A 185 4.27 -2.84 -3.52
C MET A 185 4.87 -1.45 -3.33
N VAL A 186 4.06 -0.53 -2.84
CA VAL A 186 4.52 0.71 -2.20
C VAL A 186 4.25 0.57 -0.72
N TYR A 187 5.31 0.60 0.08
CA TYR A 187 5.26 0.35 1.52
C TYR A 187 5.69 1.60 2.29
N VAL A 188 4.76 2.18 3.02
CA VAL A 188 5.02 3.28 3.94
C VAL A 188 5.23 2.71 5.34
N SER A 189 6.36 3.00 5.96
CA SER A 189 6.61 2.75 7.37
C SER A 189 7.66 3.71 7.90
N HIS A 190 7.56 4.05 9.18
CA HIS A 190 8.61 4.74 9.92
C HIS A 190 9.55 3.75 10.63
N HIS A 191 9.30 2.45 10.53
CA HIS A 191 10.08 1.41 11.18
C HIS A 191 11.17 0.87 10.25
N ALA A 192 12.35 1.50 10.28
CA ALA A 192 13.47 1.16 9.39
C ALA A 192 13.83 -0.34 9.34
N PRO A 193 13.84 -1.13 10.44
CA PRO A 193 14.12 -2.56 10.40
C PRO A 193 13.13 -3.36 9.52
N GLU A 194 11.85 -2.99 9.48
CA GLU A 194 10.87 -3.63 8.58
C GLU A 194 11.22 -3.34 7.12
N LEU A 195 11.50 -2.07 6.80
CA LEU A 195 11.84 -1.65 5.44
C LEU A 195 13.14 -2.30 4.96
N LYS A 196 14.18 -2.34 5.79
CA LYS A 196 15.46 -3.01 5.46
C LYS A 196 15.29 -4.47 5.08
N ARG A 197 14.29 -5.13 5.66
CA ARG A 197 14.03 -6.54 5.40
C ARG A 197 13.32 -6.79 4.06
N ILE A 198 12.38 -5.94 3.67
CA ILE A 198 11.49 -6.21 2.54
C ILE A 198 11.70 -5.31 1.33
N ALA A 199 12.21 -4.08 1.52
CA ALA A 199 12.34 -3.12 0.44
C ALA A 199 13.40 -3.52 -0.59
N THR A 200 13.08 -3.33 -1.86
CA THR A 200 14.00 -3.47 -3.00
C THR A 200 14.48 -2.11 -3.47
N SER A 201 13.71 -1.06 -3.20
CA SER A 201 14.05 0.34 -3.48
C SER A 201 13.47 1.25 -2.42
N VAL A 202 14.07 2.42 -2.27
CA VAL A 202 13.68 3.44 -1.28
C VAL A 202 13.46 4.76 -1.99
N VAL A 203 12.38 5.44 -1.64
CA VAL A 203 12.11 6.83 -2.00
C VAL A 203 12.03 7.61 -0.69
N LEU A 204 12.99 8.51 -0.49
CA LEU A 204 13.02 9.43 0.64
C LEU A 204 12.21 10.67 0.30
N LEU A 205 11.17 10.94 1.11
CA LEU A 205 10.36 12.15 1.03
C LEU A 205 10.74 13.09 2.16
N ASP A 206 11.02 14.33 1.81
CA ASP A 206 11.23 15.43 2.75
C ASP A 206 10.43 16.66 2.33
N ALA A 207 9.70 17.26 3.26
CA ALA A 207 8.90 18.48 3.08
C ALA A 207 8.12 18.52 1.75
N GLY A 208 7.49 17.42 1.38
CA GLY A 208 6.69 17.30 0.15
C GLY A 208 7.49 17.06 -1.13
N ARG A 209 8.79 16.80 -1.06
CA ARG A 209 9.65 16.54 -2.22
C ARG A 209 10.38 15.21 -2.12
N VAL A 210 10.72 14.63 -3.25
CA VAL A 210 11.63 13.48 -3.30
C VAL A 210 13.06 13.99 -3.08
N ALA A 211 13.63 13.68 -1.92
CA ALA A 211 14.99 14.05 -1.56
C ALA A 211 16.03 13.08 -2.13
N ALA A 212 15.72 11.79 -2.13
CA ALA A 212 16.59 10.76 -2.69
C ALA A 212 15.78 9.54 -3.16
N THR A 213 16.35 8.81 -4.13
CA THR A 213 15.85 7.50 -4.59
C THR A 213 17.02 6.57 -4.75
N GLY A 214 16.88 5.31 -4.36
CA GLY A 214 17.96 4.31 -4.47
C GLY A 214 17.60 2.99 -3.84
N GLY A 215 18.59 2.22 -3.43
CA GLY A 215 18.43 0.99 -2.67
C GLY A 215 18.38 1.26 -1.16
N ILE A 216 18.73 0.23 -0.39
CA ILE A 216 18.70 0.28 1.10
C ILE A 216 19.67 1.31 1.67
N GLU A 217 20.75 1.65 0.97
CA GLU A 217 21.71 2.68 1.37
C GLU A 217 21.06 4.06 1.60
N VAL A 218 20.01 4.40 0.87
CA VAL A 218 19.23 5.64 1.08
C VAL A 218 18.56 5.64 2.46
N LEU A 219 18.04 4.48 2.88
CA LEU A 219 17.41 4.33 4.18
C LEU A 219 18.45 4.39 5.32
N ASP A 220 19.63 3.81 5.10
CA ASP A 220 20.72 3.86 6.07
C ASP A 220 21.21 5.30 6.31
N ALA A 221 21.42 6.07 5.24
CA ALA A 221 21.78 7.48 5.31
C ALA A 221 20.71 8.31 6.04
N ALA A 222 19.43 8.17 5.64
CA ALA A 222 18.34 8.91 6.24
C ALA A 222 18.11 8.58 7.72
N THR A 223 18.34 7.32 8.14
CA THR A 223 18.22 6.93 9.55
C THR A 223 19.40 7.45 10.39
N ALA A 224 20.60 7.56 9.83
CA ALA A 224 21.75 8.13 10.51
C ALA A 224 21.54 9.64 10.79
N GLU A 225 21.01 10.39 9.82
CA GLU A 225 20.69 11.82 9.98
C GLU A 225 19.59 12.09 11.04
N LEU A 226 18.64 11.18 11.22
CA LEU A 226 17.57 11.31 12.22
C LEU A 226 18.03 10.98 13.66
N MET A 227 19.17 10.31 13.82
CA MET A 227 19.73 9.89 15.12
C MET A 227 20.88 10.79 15.62
N GLY A 228 21.40 11.69 14.80
CA GLY A 228 22.45 12.65 15.13
C GLY A 228 21.91 14.04 15.42
#